data_7c8b92ecc63ab364e3666bc52ebdfdc8
#
_entry.id   7c8b92ecc63ab364e3666bc52ebdfdc8
#
_cell.length_a   1.000
_cell.length_b   1.000
_cell.length_c   1.000
_cell.angle_alpha   90.00
_cell.angle_beta   90.00
_cell.angle_gamma   90.00
#
_symmetry.space_group_name_H-M   'P 1'
#
loop_
_entity.id
_entity.type
_entity.pdbx_description
1 polymer ?
#
loop_
_entity_poly.entity_id
_entity_poly.type
_entity_poly.pdbx_seq_one_letter_code
_entity_poly.pdbx_strand_id
1 'polypeptide(L)'
;MISIRILIVEYDPDLAENISDFFESKGHILDFAMDGIGGLHLALTEDYDAIILDVMLPRMDGLTLCRKLREARSKQTAVLMLTARDTLSDKLEGFDAGADDYLVKPFELEELAARIHALVRRSDPLEERILQVADLEVDIGKMQVHRAGRPIELNRVCMKILTMLMQASPNVVQRKEIEHALWRDMPPDSDALRTHIYTLRRAIDKSFKNHLIHTIHGVGYKLVDPHEIST
;
A
#
# COMPACT_ATOMS: atom_id res chain seq x y z
N MET A 1 3.92 -16.05 -7.32
CA MET A 1 4.37 -15.01 -6.37
C MET A 1 3.73 -13.69 -6.78
N ILE A 2 3.35 -12.83 -5.83
CA ILE A 2 2.84 -11.49 -6.15
C ILE A 2 4.05 -10.64 -6.55
N SER A 3 3.99 -9.96 -7.71
CA SER A 3 5.02 -9.00 -8.12
C SER A 3 4.94 -7.78 -7.21
N ILE A 4 6.06 -7.35 -6.63
CA ILE A 4 6.20 -6.14 -5.82
C ILE A 4 7.08 -5.13 -6.54
N ARG A 5 6.83 -3.84 -6.30
CA ARG A 5 7.63 -2.74 -6.86
C ARG A 5 8.59 -2.23 -5.80
N ILE A 6 9.89 -2.26 -6.10
CA ILE A 6 10.97 -1.95 -5.16
C ILE A 6 11.78 -0.78 -5.69
N LEU A 7 12.05 0.21 -4.84
CA LEU A 7 13.05 1.25 -5.11
C LEU A 7 14.38 0.85 -4.48
N ILE A 8 15.45 0.85 -5.26
CA ILE A 8 16.82 0.67 -4.79
C ILE A 8 17.50 2.03 -4.77
N VAL A 9 17.98 2.46 -3.60
CA VAL A 9 18.78 3.68 -3.43
C VAL A 9 20.17 3.26 -2.95
N GLU A 10 21.09 3.13 -3.89
CA GLU A 10 22.42 2.60 -3.70
C GLU A 10 23.40 3.34 -4.62
N TYR A 11 24.55 3.76 -4.09
CA TYR A 11 25.57 4.47 -4.86
C TYR A 11 26.52 3.54 -5.62
N ASP A 12 26.74 2.33 -5.11
CA ASP A 12 27.56 1.31 -5.78
C ASP A 12 26.76 0.67 -6.93
N PRO A 13 27.17 0.92 -8.19
CA PRO A 13 26.42 0.42 -9.34
C PRO A 13 26.45 -1.12 -9.45
N ASP A 14 27.58 -1.75 -9.07
CA ASP A 14 27.72 -3.20 -9.18
C ASP A 14 26.81 -3.91 -8.17
N LEU A 15 26.70 -3.37 -6.96
CA LEU A 15 25.77 -3.88 -5.96
C LEU A 15 24.31 -3.65 -6.37
N ALA A 16 24.00 -2.46 -6.90
CA ALA A 16 22.67 -2.13 -7.37
C ALA A 16 22.23 -3.06 -8.50
N GLU A 17 23.10 -3.32 -9.49
CA GLU A 17 22.85 -4.23 -10.61
C GLU A 17 22.62 -5.68 -10.11
N ASN A 18 23.47 -6.17 -9.21
CA ASN A 18 23.32 -7.50 -8.64
C ASN A 18 21.98 -7.70 -7.90
N ILE A 19 21.58 -6.69 -7.10
CA ILE A 19 20.26 -6.72 -6.42
C ILE A 19 19.14 -6.72 -7.45
N SER A 20 19.26 -5.88 -8.49
CA SER A 20 18.27 -5.77 -9.54
C SER A 20 18.04 -7.08 -10.28
N ASP A 21 19.11 -7.64 -10.84
CA ASP A 21 19.06 -8.89 -11.59
C ASP A 21 18.41 -10.01 -10.77
N PHE A 22 18.74 -10.06 -9.49
CA PHE A 22 18.17 -11.05 -8.60
C PHE A 22 16.66 -10.90 -8.40
N PHE A 23 16.17 -9.68 -8.15
CA PHE A 23 14.74 -9.44 -7.95
C PHE A 23 13.95 -9.48 -9.26
N GLU A 24 14.50 -8.97 -10.37
CA GLU A 24 13.88 -9.07 -11.70
C GLU A 24 13.73 -10.52 -12.15
N SER A 25 14.73 -11.38 -11.89
CA SER A 25 14.64 -12.82 -12.18
C SER A 25 13.49 -13.51 -11.46
N LYS A 26 13.00 -12.93 -10.35
CA LYS A 26 11.85 -13.39 -9.57
C LYS A 26 10.53 -12.71 -9.96
N GLY A 27 10.54 -11.81 -10.96
CA GLY A 27 9.37 -11.15 -11.51
C GLY A 27 8.92 -9.90 -10.74
N HIS A 28 9.82 -9.26 -9.99
CA HIS A 28 9.58 -7.97 -9.35
C HIS A 28 9.89 -6.81 -10.28
N ILE A 29 9.39 -5.61 -9.96
CA ILE A 29 9.61 -4.37 -10.71
C ILE A 29 10.52 -3.48 -9.90
N LEU A 30 11.59 -2.95 -10.53
CA LEU A 30 12.59 -2.15 -9.83
C LEU A 30 12.80 -0.79 -10.47
N ASP A 31 13.01 0.20 -9.61
CA ASP A 31 13.49 1.53 -9.97
C ASP A 31 14.76 1.84 -9.15
N PHE A 32 15.58 2.74 -9.68
CA PHE A 32 16.90 3.05 -9.13
C PHE A 32 17.10 4.51 -8.82
N ALA A 33 17.88 4.79 -7.76
CA ALA A 33 18.50 6.08 -7.52
C ALA A 33 19.95 5.90 -7.01
N MET A 34 20.88 6.68 -7.52
CA MET A 34 22.29 6.63 -7.14
C MET A 34 22.66 7.62 -6.02
N ASP A 35 21.73 8.42 -5.54
CA ASP A 35 21.90 9.38 -4.45
C ASP A 35 20.60 9.60 -3.66
N GLY A 36 20.76 10.16 -2.45
CA GLY A 36 19.62 10.33 -1.56
C GLY A 36 18.59 11.37 -2.03
N ILE A 37 18.96 12.36 -2.87
CA ILE A 37 18.00 13.35 -3.38
C ILE A 37 17.13 12.71 -4.45
N GLY A 38 17.72 11.98 -5.41
CA GLY A 38 16.99 11.22 -6.41
C GLY A 38 16.12 10.15 -5.79
N GLY A 39 16.63 9.41 -4.80
CA GLY A 39 15.88 8.42 -4.04
C GLY A 39 14.67 9.00 -3.34
N LEU A 40 14.81 10.14 -2.66
CA LEU A 40 13.69 10.82 -1.99
C LEU A 40 12.65 11.29 -3.01
N HIS A 41 13.09 11.84 -4.15
CA HIS A 41 12.17 12.28 -5.20
C HIS A 41 11.31 11.13 -5.70
N LEU A 42 11.92 10.02 -6.11
CA LEU A 42 11.20 8.83 -6.56
C LEU A 42 10.29 8.28 -5.46
N ALA A 43 10.79 8.16 -4.23
CA ALA A 43 10.00 7.68 -3.10
C ALA A 43 8.77 8.55 -2.79
N LEU A 44 8.76 9.84 -3.13
CA LEU A 44 7.64 10.75 -2.92
C LEU A 44 6.67 10.81 -4.11
N THR A 45 7.16 10.60 -5.35
CA THR A 45 6.36 10.74 -6.57
C THR A 45 5.76 9.43 -7.06
N GLU A 46 6.39 8.32 -6.73
CA GLU A 46 5.97 6.99 -7.15
C GLU A 46 5.52 6.13 -5.96
N ASP A 47 4.76 5.08 -6.24
CA ASP A 47 4.34 4.11 -5.22
C ASP A 47 5.22 2.86 -5.27
N TYR A 48 5.85 2.56 -4.12
CA TYR A 48 6.67 1.36 -3.91
C TYR A 48 6.12 0.53 -2.75
N ASP A 49 6.27 -0.79 -2.86
CA ASP A 49 5.97 -1.73 -1.78
C ASP A 49 7.11 -1.77 -0.76
N ALA A 50 8.35 -1.63 -1.23
CA ALA A 50 9.55 -1.58 -0.40
C ALA A 50 10.61 -0.63 -0.98
N ILE A 51 11.47 -0.12 -0.09
CA ILE A 51 12.67 0.65 -0.43
C ILE A 51 13.87 -0.04 0.18
N ILE A 52 14.87 -0.37 -0.65
CA ILE A 52 16.20 -0.82 -0.23
C ILE A 52 17.07 0.43 -0.23
N LEU A 53 17.60 0.83 0.93
CA LEU A 53 18.22 2.14 1.13
C LEU A 53 19.59 2.01 1.76
N ASP A 54 20.64 2.38 1.02
CA ASP A 54 21.96 2.50 1.65
C ASP A 54 22.00 3.70 2.61
N VAL A 55 22.67 3.51 3.75
CA VAL A 55 22.95 4.57 4.71
C VAL A 55 23.95 5.57 4.13
N MET A 56 24.98 5.09 3.42
CA MET A 56 26.10 5.88 2.93
C MET A 56 25.88 6.36 1.50
N LEU A 57 25.01 7.36 1.34
CA LEU A 57 24.71 7.94 0.04
C LEU A 57 25.32 9.33 -0.16
N PRO A 58 25.69 9.70 -1.38
CA PRO A 58 26.10 11.06 -1.69
C PRO A 58 24.89 12.02 -1.66
N ARG A 59 25.18 13.31 -1.49
CA ARG A 59 24.25 14.44 -1.49
C ARG A 59 23.26 14.47 -0.32
N MET A 60 22.69 13.35 0.06
CA MET A 60 21.81 13.16 1.20
C MET A 60 21.98 11.73 1.70
N ASP A 61 22.33 11.55 2.96
CA ASP A 61 22.49 10.24 3.58
C ASP A 61 21.13 9.53 3.74
N GLY A 62 21.17 8.18 3.84
CA GLY A 62 19.97 7.36 3.89
C GLY A 62 19.12 7.59 5.15
N LEU A 63 19.73 7.93 6.30
CA LEU A 63 18.99 8.23 7.52
C LEU A 63 18.15 9.51 7.36
N THR A 64 18.77 10.55 6.77
CA THR A 64 18.07 11.80 6.47
C THR A 64 16.96 11.60 5.45
N LEU A 65 17.20 10.77 4.43
CA LEU A 65 16.16 10.42 3.45
C LEU A 65 14.98 9.73 4.16
N CYS A 66 15.26 8.73 4.99
CA CYS A 66 14.21 7.97 5.68
C CYS A 66 13.35 8.87 6.58
N ARG A 67 13.97 9.77 7.39
CA ARG A 67 13.22 10.75 8.21
C ARG A 67 12.29 11.61 7.36
N LYS A 68 12.82 12.19 6.27
CA LYS A 68 12.01 13.03 5.36
C LYS A 68 10.87 12.25 4.71
N LEU A 69 11.10 10.99 4.35
CA LEU A 69 10.05 10.14 3.80
C LEU A 69 8.93 9.89 4.81
N ARG A 70 9.28 9.61 6.07
CA ARG A 70 8.32 9.39 7.17
C ARG A 70 7.52 10.66 7.49
N GLU A 71 8.15 11.82 7.44
CA GLU A 71 7.47 13.12 7.65
C GLU A 71 6.49 13.45 6.52
N ALA A 72 6.80 13.08 5.29
CA ALA A 72 6.05 13.50 4.11
C ALA A 72 4.90 12.56 3.73
N ARG A 73 4.94 11.27 4.11
CA ARG A 73 3.94 10.27 3.71
C ARG A 73 3.15 9.74 4.89
N SER A 74 1.81 9.73 4.73
CA SER A 74 0.90 9.04 5.64
C SER A 74 0.95 7.50 5.48
N LYS A 75 1.32 6.99 4.28
CA LYS A 75 1.48 5.56 4.01
C LYS A 75 2.94 5.16 4.26
N GLN A 76 3.13 4.22 5.14
CA GLN A 76 4.46 3.70 5.49
C GLN A 76 4.91 2.67 4.45
N THR A 77 5.62 3.10 3.40
CA THR A 77 6.38 2.18 2.54
C THR A 77 7.45 1.47 3.38
N ALA A 78 7.59 0.16 3.25
CA ALA A 78 8.60 -0.60 3.97
C ALA A 78 10.01 -0.13 3.58
N VAL A 79 10.85 0.18 4.56
CA VAL A 79 12.25 0.61 4.34
C VAL A 79 13.19 -0.36 5.01
N LEU A 80 14.03 -1.04 4.20
CA LEU A 80 15.16 -1.83 4.66
C LEU A 80 16.45 -1.06 4.40
N MET A 81 17.20 -0.76 5.46
CA MET A 81 18.49 -0.10 5.34
C MET A 81 19.62 -1.09 5.12
N LEU A 82 20.49 -0.80 4.14
CA LEU A 82 21.77 -1.45 3.97
C LEU A 82 22.85 -0.61 4.68
N THR A 83 23.70 -1.26 5.46
CA THR A 83 24.73 -0.55 6.22
C THR A 83 26.04 -1.34 6.28
N ALA A 84 27.17 -0.64 6.18
CA ALA A 84 28.49 -1.20 6.49
C ALA A 84 28.79 -1.21 8.00
N ARG A 85 27.91 -0.60 8.82
CA ARG A 85 28.10 -0.43 10.26
C ARG A 85 27.29 -1.47 11.02
N ASP A 86 27.94 -2.20 11.90
CA ASP A 86 27.37 -3.29 12.70
C ASP A 86 27.16 -2.93 14.17
N THR A 87 27.52 -1.68 14.58
CA THR A 87 27.40 -1.29 15.98
C THR A 87 25.95 -1.12 16.40
N LEU A 88 25.67 -1.41 17.68
CA LEU A 88 24.34 -1.24 18.26
C LEU A 88 23.85 0.22 18.14
N SER A 89 24.76 1.19 18.31
CA SER A 89 24.45 2.63 18.20
C SER A 89 23.93 2.99 16.80
N ASP A 90 24.57 2.49 15.74
CA ASP A 90 24.18 2.78 14.36
C ASP A 90 22.80 2.20 14.02
N LYS A 91 22.51 1.00 14.54
CA LYS A 91 21.19 0.35 14.37
C LYS A 91 20.07 1.12 15.09
N LEU A 92 20.35 1.61 16.32
CA LEU A 92 19.38 2.41 17.07
C LEU A 92 19.08 3.74 16.37
N GLU A 93 20.13 4.41 15.84
CA GLU A 93 19.98 5.68 15.11
C GLU A 93 19.10 5.53 13.86
N GLY A 94 19.17 4.39 13.24
CA GLY A 94 18.36 4.12 12.07
C GLY A 94 16.91 3.74 12.39
N PHE A 95 16.64 2.97 13.44
CA PHE A 95 15.27 2.75 13.90
C PHE A 95 14.63 4.08 14.32
N ASP A 96 15.37 4.97 14.95
CA ASP A 96 14.93 6.34 15.27
C ASP A 96 14.66 7.17 13.99
N ALA A 97 15.34 6.87 12.89
CA ALA A 97 15.05 7.47 11.58
C ALA A 97 13.79 6.91 10.90
N GLY A 98 13.21 5.84 11.45
CA GLY A 98 11.97 5.23 10.95
C GLY A 98 12.16 4.09 9.93
N ALA A 99 13.34 3.43 9.90
CA ALA A 99 13.54 2.21 9.15
C ALA A 99 12.79 1.03 9.78
N ASP A 100 12.34 0.10 8.95
CA ASP A 100 11.59 -1.08 9.39
C ASP A 100 12.50 -2.30 9.65
N ASP A 101 13.66 -2.37 8.99
CA ASP A 101 14.70 -3.39 9.21
C ASP A 101 16.07 -2.91 8.72
N TYR A 102 17.12 -3.68 9.10
CA TYR A 102 18.52 -3.46 8.77
C TYR A 102 19.17 -4.71 8.25
N LEU A 103 20.06 -4.53 7.26
CA LEU A 103 20.94 -5.59 6.77
C LEU A 103 22.38 -5.08 6.64
N VAL A 104 23.29 -5.79 7.29
CA VAL A 104 24.72 -5.41 7.32
C VAL A 104 25.43 -5.96 6.09
N LYS A 105 26.19 -5.12 5.40
CA LYS A 105 27.08 -5.50 4.28
C LYS A 105 28.35 -6.17 4.84
N PRO A 106 28.83 -7.30 4.25
CA PRO A 106 28.26 -8.02 3.11
C PRO A 106 27.08 -8.93 3.52
N PHE A 107 26.15 -9.17 2.60
CA PHE A 107 24.96 -10.01 2.82
C PHE A 107 24.68 -10.92 1.62
N GLU A 108 23.89 -11.95 1.85
CA GLU A 108 23.38 -12.82 0.78
C GLU A 108 22.07 -12.25 0.20
N LEU A 109 21.89 -12.33 -1.13
CA LEU A 109 20.71 -11.80 -1.82
C LEU A 109 19.42 -12.50 -1.38
N GLU A 110 19.51 -13.79 -1.02
CA GLU A 110 18.42 -14.57 -0.45
C GLU A 110 17.97 -14.03 0.91
N GLU A 111 18.90 -13.56 1.75
CA GLU A 111 18.59 -12.94 3.03
C GLU A 111 17.87 -11.60 2.81
N LEU A 112 18.40 -10.76 1.91
CA LEU A 112 17.77 -9.50 1.52
C LEU A 112 16.32 -9.73 1.05
N ALA A 113 16.12 -10.70 0.16
CA ALA A 113 14.77 -11.02 -0.34
C ALA A 113 13.84 -11.51 0.76
N ALA A 114 14.32 -12.40 1.64
CA ALA A 114 13.51 -12.90 2.74
C ALA A 114 13.03 -11.77 3.67
N ARG A 115 13.92 -10.79 3.95
CA ARG A 115 13.60 -9.61 4.77
C ARG A 115 12.62 -8.67 4.06
N ILE A 116 12.84 -8.35 2.79
CA ILE A 116 11.94 -7.52 1.97
C ILE A 116 10.53 -8.15 1.94
N HIS A 117 10.42 -9.46 1.65
CA HIS A 117 9.13 -10.14 1.66
C HIS A 117 8.46 -10.16 3.04
N ALA A 118 9.23 -10.25 4.12
CA ALA A 118 8.71 -10.19 5.48
C ALA A 118 8.19 -8.78 5.80
N LEU A 119 8.89 -7.73 5.38
CA LEU A 119 8.50 -6.33 5.58
C LEU A 119 7.25 -5.97 4.79
N VAL A 120 7.21 -6.29 3.49
CA VAL A 120 6.03 -6.06 2.64
C VAL A 120 4.82 -6.78 3.21
N ARG A 121 4.99 -8.00 3.71
CA ARG A 121 3.93 -8.76 4.37
C ARG A 121 3.46 -8.12 5.68
N ARG A 122 4.35 -7.43 6.44
CA ARG A 122 4.00 -6.70 7.67
C ARG A 122 3.38 -5.33 7.38
N SER A 123 3.82 -4.68 6.30
CA SER A 123 3.24 -3.43 5.80
C SER A 123 1.89 -3.65 5.13
N ASP A 124 1.56 -4.92 4.81
CA ASP A 124 0.24 -5.42 4.46
C ASP A 124 -0.24 -6.26 5.66
N PRO A 125 -0.86 -5.65 6.68
CA PRO A 125 -1.25 -6.35 7.89
C PRO A 125 -2.19 -7.49 7.50
N LEU A 126 -1.81 -8.73 7.83
CA LEU A 126 -2.64 -9.92 7.62
C LEU A 126 -4.01 -9.79 8.32
N GLU A 127 -4.11 -8.91 9.31
CA GLU A 127 -5.36 -8.54 9.98
C GLU A 127 -6.21 -7.55 9.14
N GLU A 128 -5.61 -6.74 8.25
CA GLU A 128 -6.34 -5.83 7.35
C GLU A 128 -6.72 -6.46 6.01
N ARG A 129 -6.34 -7.70 5.73
CA ARG A 129 -6.86 -8.42 4.55
C ARG A 129 -8.33 -8.76 4.65
N ILE A 130 -8.85 -8.87 5.85
CA ILE A 130 -10.27 -9.09 6.10
C ILE A 130 -10.85 -7.81 6.68
N LEU A 131 -11.51 -7.04 5.82
CA LEU A 131 -12.31 -5.91 6.26
C LEU A 131 -13.68 -6.40 6.70
N GLN A 132 -14.16 -5.88 7.82
CA GLN A 132 -15.49 -6.21 8.32
C GLN A 132 -16.25 -4.94 8.72
N VAL A 133 -17.47 -4.80 8.23
CA VAL A 133 -18.42 -3.77 8.67
C VAL A 133 -19.79 -4.41 8.78
N ALA A 134 -20.35 -4.44 9.98
CA ALA A 134 -21.55 -5.19 10.31
C ALA A 134 -21.42 -6.69 9.92
N ASP A 135 -22.30 -7.18 9.06
CA ASP A 135 -22.33 -8.55 8.54
C ASP A 135 -21.63 -8.71 7.17
N LEU A 136 -20.96 -7.65 6.69
CA LEU A 136 -20.20 -7.64 5.44
C LEU A 136 -18.72 -7.87 5.73
N GLU A 137 -18.14 -8.87 5.07
CA GLU A 137 -16.74 -9.27 5.17
C GLU A 137 -16.09 -9.29 3.78
N VAL A 138 -14.92 -8.72 3.65
CA VAL A 138 -14.12 -8.69 2.43
C VAL A 138 -12.71 -9.21 2.72
N ASP A 139 -12.38 -10.36 2.17
CA ASP A 139 -10.99 -10.84 2.12
C ASP A 139 -10.32 -10.26 0.86
N ILE A 140 -9.54 -9.20 1.07
CA ILE A 140 -8.84 -8.48 -0.02
C ILE A 140 -7.83 -9.41 -0.70
N GLY A 141 -7.15 -10.25 0.07
CA GLY A 141 -6.12 -11.15 -0.44
C GLY A 141 -6.65 -12.25 -1.34
N LYS A 142 -7.84 -12.78 -1.02
CA LYS A 142 -8.51 -13.79 -1.84
C LYS A 142 -9.50 -13.19 -2.84
N MET A 143 -9.73 -11.88 -2.80
CA MET A 143 -10.76 -11.20 -3.61
C MET A 143 -12.17 -11.79 -3.39
N GLN A 144 -12.49 -12.15 -2.15
CA GLN A 144 -13.76 -12.75 -1.75
C GLN A 144 -14.57 -11.79 -0.90
N VAL A 145 -15.87 -11.80 -1.11
CA VAL A 145 -16.84 -11.00 -0.36
C VAL A 145 -17.90 -11.91 0.20
N HIS A 146 -18.21 -11.76 1.48
CA HIS A 146 -19.30 -12.43 2.15
C HIS A 146 -20.20 -11.43 2.84
N ARG A 147 -21.50 -11.66 2.82
CA ARG A 147 -22.46 -10.91 3.60
C ARG A 147 -23.42 -11.84 4.34
N ALA A 148 -23.50 -11.72 5.65
CA ALA A 148 -24.22 -12.67 6.52
C ALA A 148 -23.84 -14.14 6.19
N GLY A 149 -22.53 -14.38 5.97
CA GLY A 149 -21.98 -15.71 5.63
C GLY A 149 -22.26 -16.18 4.19
N ARG A 150 -22.94 -15.39 3.35
CA ARG A 150 -23.23 -15.74 1.94
C ARG A 150 -22.19 -15.13 1.01
N PRO A 151 -21.62 -15.91 0.07
CA PRO A 151 -20.67 -15.38 -0.90
C PRO A 151 -21.37 -14.40 -1.86
N ILE A 152 -20.70 -13.30 -2.16
CA ILE A 152 -21.15 -12.26 -3.10
C ILE A 152 -20.13 -12.15 -4.22
N GLU A 153 -20.58 -12.30 -5.46
CA GLU A 153 -19.72 -12.09 -6.63
C GLU A 153 -19.70 -10.62 -7.04
N LEU A 154 -18.50 -10.05 -7.14
CA LEU A 154 -18.29 -8.70 -7.60
C LEU A 154 -17.27 -8.66 -8.75
N ASN A 155 -17.48 -7.75 -9.70
CA ASN A 155 -16.44 -7.42 -10.66
C ASN A 155 -15.31 -6.60 -10.01
N ARG A 156 -14.15 -6.51 -10.68
CA ARG A 156 -12.95 -5.84 -10.16
C ARG A 156 -13.20 -4.39 -9.74
N VAL A 157 -14.01 -3.65 -10.52
CA VAL A 157 -14.30 -2.23 -10.22
C VAL A 157 -15.15 -2.12 -8.96
N CYS A 158 -16.22 -2.92 -8.84
CA CYS A 158 -17.06 -2.95 -7.65
C CYS A 158 -16.27 -3.39 -6.42
N MET A 159 -15.37 -4.37 -6.56
CA MET A 159 -14.48 -4.81 -5.49
C MET A 159 -13.58 -3.66 -5.01
N LYS A 160 -12.95 -2.93 -5.93
CA LYS A 160 -12.10 -1.77 -5.58
C LYS A 160 -12.89 -0.68 -4.86
N ILE A 161 -14.08 -0.33 -5.34
CA ILE A 161 -14.96 0.64 -4.67
C ILE A 161 -15.33 0.16 -3.27
N LEU A 162 -15.74 -1.10 -3.13
CA LEU A 162 -16.12 -1.68 -1.85
C LEU A 162 -14.98 -1.61 -0.83
N THR A 163 -13.78 -2.02 -1.23
CA THR A 163 -12.59 -1.97 -0.39
C THR A 163 -12.30 -0.54 0.09
N MET A 164 -12.36 0.46 -0.81
CA MET A 164 -12.16 1.87 -0.43
C MET A 164 -13.20 2.35 0.59
N LEU A 165 -14.48 2.02 0.38
CA LEU A 165 -15.55 2.41 1.30
C LEU A 165 -15.43 1.72 2.66
N MET A 166 -15.03 0.45 2.70
CA MET A 166 -14.82 -0.29 3.96
C MET A 166 -13.61 0.21 4.74
N GLN A 167 -12.50 0.52 4.05
CA GLN A 167 -11.30 1.09 4.68
C GLN A 167 -11.55 2.49 5.27
N ALA A 168 -12.43 3.27 4.66
CA ALA A 168 -12.78 4.60 5.14
C ALA A 168 -13.90 4.59 6.19
N SER A 169 -14.60 3.46 6.37
CA SER A 169 -15.77 3.35 7.27
C SER A 169 -15.42 3.85 8.69
N PRO A 170 -16.31 4.64 9.31
CA PRO A 170 -17.61 5.13 8.88
C PRO A 170 -17.57 6.45 8.07
N ASN A 171 -16.38 6.90 7.67
CA ASN A 171 -16.16 8.18 7.01
C ASN A 171 -16.64 8.18 5.54
N VAL A 172 -16.80 9.39 4.99
CA VAL A 172 -17.23 9.59 3.61
C VAL A 172 -16.02 9.58 2.69
N VAL A 173 -16.07 8.77 1.62
CA VAL A 173 -15.13 8.85 0.51
C VAL A 173 -15.70 9.78 -0.55
N GLN A 174 -14.93 10.79 -0.95
CA GLN A 174 -15.37 11.76 -1.93
C GLN A 174 -15.52 11.14 -3.32
N ARG A 175 -16.49 11.61 -4.10
CA ARG A 175 -16.71 11.14 -5.47
C ARG A 175 -15.44 11.24 -6.32
N LYS A 176 -14.74 12.38 -6.26
CA LYS A 176 -13.49 12.60 -7.01
C LYS A 176 -12.37 11.64 -6.63
N GLU A 177 -12.27 11.28 -5.37
CA GLU A 177 -11.29 10.34 -4.85
C GLU A 177 -11.54 8.93 -5.42
N ILE A 178 -12.80 8.48 -5.45
CA ILE A 178 -13.15 7.19 -6.06
C ILE A 178 -12.86 7.21 -7.56
N GLU A 179 -13.26 8.27 -8.27
CA GLU A 179 -13.05 8.43 -9.70
C GLU A 179 -11.54 8.43 -10.04
N HIS A 180 -10.74 9.17 -9.29
CA HIS A 180 -9.29 9.20 -9.46
C HIS A 180 -8.66 7.81 -9.21
N ALA A 181 -9.06 7.12 -8.15
CA ALA A 181 -8.56 5.78 -7.84
C ALA A 181 -8.91 4.74 -8.92
N LEU A 182 -10.04 4.90 -9.61
CA LEU A 182 -10.48 3.96 -10.65
C LEU A 182 -9.88 4.24 -12.01
N TRP A 183 -9.80 5.51 -12.40
CA TRP A 183 -9.53 5.93 -13.78
C TRP A 183 -8.36 6.92 -13.91
N ARG A 184 -7.74 7.34 -12.80
CA ARG A 184 -6.69 8.38 -12.78
C ARG A 184 -7.18 9.65 -13.51
N ASP A 185 -6.42 10.08 -14.53
CA ASP A 185 -6.69 11.32 -15.29
C ASP A 185 -7.64 11.13 -16.49
N MET A 186 -8.17 9.93 -16.70
CA MET A 186 -9.08 9.60 -17.81
C MET A 186 -10.42 9.05 -17.27
N PRO A 187 -11.24 9.86 -16.58
CA PRO A 187 -12.55 9.41 -16.15
C PRO A 187 -13.44 9.16 -17.37
N PRO A 188 -14.16 8.02 -17.41
CA PRO A 188 -15.22 7.82 -18.40
C PRO A 188 -16.37 8.79 -18.16
N ASP A 189 -17.33 8.86 -19.10
CA ASP A 189 -18.50 9.72 -19.02
C ASP A 189 -19.14 9.76 -17.62
N SER A 190 -19.77 10.88 -17.27
CA SER A 190 -20.16 11.31 -15.93
C SER A 190 -20.99 10.33 -15.09
N ASP A 191 -21.56 9.28 -15.68
CA ASP A 191 -22.45 8.31 -15.00
C ASP A 191 -21.81 6.95 -14.69
N ALA A 192 -20.55 6.71 -15.06
CA ALA A 192 -19.90 5.40 -14.87
C ALA A 192 -19.82 5.02 -13.39
N LEU A 193 -19.41 5.94 -12.52
CA LEU A 193 -19.34 5.66 -11.08
C LEU A 193 -20.72 5.35 -10.50
N ARG A 194 -21.76 6.09 -10.90
CA ARG A 194 -23.15 5.85 -10.45
C ARG A 194 -23.61 4.43 -10.83
N THR A 195 -23.29 3.98 -12.04
CA THR A 195 -23.60 2.63 -12.51
C THR A 195 -22.91 1.55 -11.67
N HIS A 196 -21.64 1.75 -11.32
CA HIS A 196 -20.91 0.82 -10.46
C HIS A 196 -21.44 0.81 -9.02
N ILE A 197 -21.76 1.97 -8.44
CA ILE A 197 -22.42 2.05 -7.13
C ILE A 197 -23.79 1.36 -7.14
N TYR A 198 -24.58 1.54 -8.20
CA TYR A 198 -25.85 0.84 -8.34
C TYR A 198 -25.65 -0.68 -8.38
N THR A 199 -24.69 -1.16 -9.19
CA THR A 199 -24.34 -2.58 -9.28
C THR A 199 -23.90 -3.13 -7.93
N LEU A 200 -23.04 -2.40 -7.24
CA LEU A 200 -22.54 -2.77 -5.92
C LEU A 200 -23.69 -2.87 -4.90
N ARG A 201 -24.55 -1.86 -4.80
CA ARG A 201 -25.75 -1.89 -3.94
C ARG A 201 -26.66 -3.05 -4.25
N ARG A 202 -26.84 -3.34 -5.54
CA ARG A 202 -27.65 -4.49 -5.96
C ARG A 202 -27.08 -5.81 -5.44
N ALA A 203 -25.77 -5.95 -5.41
CA ALA A 203 -25.08 -7.15 -4.94
C ALA A 203 -25.11 -7.26 -3.41
N ILE A 204 -24.74 -6.17 -2.69
CA ILE A 204 -24.52 -6.29 -1.24
C ILE A 204 -25.72 -5.81 -0.39
N ASP A 205 -26.61 -4.97 -0.91
CA ASP A 205 -27.71 -4.39 -0.11
C ASP A 205 -29.09 -4.96 -0.47
N LYS A 206 -29.37 -5.23 -1.76
CA LYS A 206 -30.74 -5.51 -2.23
C LYS A 206 -31.43 -6.69 -1.53
N SER A 207 -30.65 -7.73 -1.20
CA SER A 207 -31.17 -8.96 -0.60
C SER A 207 -31.10 -8.96 0.92
N PHE A 208 -30.70 -7.84 1.53
CA PHE A 208 -30.48 -7.73 2.96
C PHE A 208 -31.34 -6.62 3.57
N LYS A 209 -31.73 -6.80 4.83
CA LYS A 209 -32.63 -5.87 5.52
C LYS A 209 -31.97 -4.51 5.79
N ASN A 210 -30.67 -4.54 6.08
CA ASN A 210 -29.90 -3.35 6.41
C ASN A 210 -29.06 -2.94 5.19
N HIS A 211 -29.16 -1.69 4.77
CA HIS A 211 -28.35 -1.14 3.68
C HIS A 211 -27.10 -0.49 4.29
N LEU A 212 -25.92 -0.86 3.80
CA LEU A 212 -24.63 -0.38 4.30
C LEU A 212 -24.11 0.80 3.51
N ILE A 213 -24.39 0.88 2.18
CA ILE A 213 -23.87 1.96 1.34
C ILE A 213 -24.84 3.14 1.32
N HIS A 214 -24.38 4.30 1.79
CA HIS A 214 -25.12 5.54 1.81
C HIS A 214 -24.54 6.55 0.84
N THR A 215 -25.41 7.35 0.20
CA THR A 215 -25.00 8.50 -0.60
C THR A 215 -25.05 9.76 0.26
N ILE A 216 -23.96 10.50 0.28
CA ILE A 216 -23.92 11.85 0.85
C ILE A 216 -24.01 12.82 -0.33
N HIS A 217 -25.18 13.41 -0.51
CA HIS A 217 -25.47 14.25 -1.67
C HIS A 217 -24.47 15.40 -1.81
N GLY A 218 -23.94 15.57 -3.02
CA GLY A 218 -22.93 16.59 -3.32
C GLY A 218 -21.51 16.28 -2.84
N VAL A 219 -21.28 15.21 -2.05
CA VAL A 219 -19.98 14.86 -1.47
C VAL A 219 -19.44 13.54 -2.01
N GLY A 220 -20.15 12.44 -1.75
CA GLY A 220 -19.63 11.12 -2.10
C GLY A 220 -20.46 9.96 -1.52
N TYR A 221 -19.77 8.92 -1.10
CA TYR A 221 -20.39 7.71 -0.57
C TYR A 221 -19.72 7.29 0.73
N LYS A 222 -20.48 6.65 1.61
CA LYS A 222 -19.95 6.02 2.83
C LYS A 222 -20.55 4.63 3.00
N LEU A 223 -19.82 3.78 3.70
CA LEU A 223 -20.27 2.48 4.15
C LEU A 223 -20.23 2.47 5.66
N VAL A 224 -21.33 2.08 6.30
CA VAL A 224 -21.47 2.19 7.76
C VAL A 224 -22.43 1.14 8.30
N ASP A 225 -22.14 0.64 9.52
CA ASP A 225 -23.08 -0.19 10.27
C ASP A 225 -24.32 0.64 10.63
N PRO A 226 -25.54 0.20 10.27
CA PRO A 226 -26.77 0.91 10.66
C PRO A 226 -26.93 1.12 12.16
N HIS A 227 -26.30 0.30 12.99
CA HIS A 227 -26.33 0.43 14.45
C HIS A 227 -25.44 1.57 14.97
N GLU A 228 -24.44 2.03 14.18
CA GLU A 228 -23.57 3.15 14.54
C GLU A 228 -24.15 4.52 14.15
N ILE A 229 -25.25 4.57 13.40
CA ILE A 229 -25.89 5.84 12.96
C ILE A 229 -26.77 6.44 14.06
N SER A 230 -27.01 5.73 15.15
CA SER A 230 -28.00 6.09 16.18
C SER A 230 -27.40 6.78 17.42
N THR A 231 -26.24 7.46 17.28
CA THR A 231 -25.68 8.24 18.39
C THR A 231 -25.47 9.70 18.01
#